data_bf2da03bb2131751722a15cd1692354a
#
_entry.id   bf2da03bb2131751722a15cd1692354a
#
_cell.length_a   1.000
_cell.length_b   1.000
_cell.length_c   1.000
_cell.angle_alpha   90.00
_cell.angle_beta   90.00
_cell.angle_gamma   90.00
#
_symmetry.space_group_name_H-M   'P 1'
#
loop_
_entity.id
_entity.type
_entity.pdbx_description
1 polymer ?
#
loop_
_entity_poly.entity_id
_entity_poly.type
_entity_poly.pdbx_seq_one_letter_code
_entity_poly.pdbx_strand_id
1 'polypeptide(L)'
;MLEDNSVDLIVTSPPYADQRKNTYGGISTNKYVDWFLPISAELLRVLKPTGTFILNIKEKVQNGERSTYVLELILEMRKQGWLWTEEFIWHKKNCYPGKWPNRFRDAWERLLQFNKNKKFNMYQESVMVPTGDWAKSRLKKLSETDQIRDNSKVGSGFGKNISN
;
A
#
# COMPACT_ATOMS: atom_id res chain seq x y z
N MET A 1 24.38 5.88 13.02
CA MET A 1 23.22 4.96 13.05
C MET A 1 22.04 5.79 13.50
N LEU A 2 20.86 5.63 12.89
CA LEU A 2 19.67 6.36 13.33
C LEU A 2 19.18 5.84 14.69
N GLU A 3 18.67 6.74 15.54
CA GLU A 3 18.10 6.39 16.83
C GLU A 3 16.76 5.66 16.68
N ASP A 4 16.37 4.90 17.70
CA ASP A 4 15.06 4.26 17.77
C ASP A 4 13.96 5.32 17.74
N ASN A 5 12.86 5.06 17.00
CA ASN A 5 11.70 5.93 16.97
C ASN A 5 12.02 7.40 16.61
N SER A 6 12.95 7.62 15.68
CA SER A 6 13.41 8.95 15.25
C SER A 6 12.80 9.43 13.94
N VAL A 7 12.29 8.52 13.10
CA VAL A 7 11.84 8.81 11.73
C VAL A 7 10.31 8.88 11.66
N ASP A 8 9.77 9.94 11.08
CA ASP A 8 8.33 10.14 10.93
C ASP A 8 7.77 9.41 9.70
N LEU A 9 8.50 9.44 8.59
CA LEU A 9 8.07 8.87 7.31
C LEU A 9 9.22 8.17 6.62
N ILE A 10 8.98 6.96 6.16
CA ILE A 10 9.88 6.22 5.29
C ILE A 10 9.15 5.94 3.96
N VAL A 11 9.76 6.32 2.85
CA VAL A 11 9.28 5.97 1.50
C VAL A 11 10.44 5.36 0.76
N THR A 12 10.27 4.13 0.27
CA THR A 12 11.34 3.44 -0.47
C THR A 12 10.80 2.56 -1.59
N SER A 13 11.64 2.40 -2.62
CA SER A 13 11.45 1.46 -3.72
C SER A 13 12.73 0.62 -3.83
N PRO A 14 12.84 -0.47 -3.07
CA PRO A 14 14.01 -1.34 -3.11
C PRO A 14 14.16 -1.99 -4.50
N PRO A 15 15.33 -2.51 -4.85
CA PRO A 15 15.48 -3.29 -6.08
C PRO A 15 14.43 -4.39 -6.17
N TYR A 16 13.68 -4.44 -7.26
CA TYR A 16 12.67 -5.50 -7.44
C TYR A 16 13.35 -6.83 -7.75
N ALA A 17 12.70 -7.92 -7.39
CA ALA A 17 13.26 -9.25 -7.56
C ALA A 17 13.71 -9.50 -9.01
N ASP A 18 14.91 -10.05 -9.17
CA ASP A 18 15.58 -10.37 -10.44
C ASP A 18 15.72 -9.19 -11.42
N GLN A 19 15.55 -7.97 -10.99
CA GLN A 19 15.79 -6.80 -11.83
C GLN A 19 17.19 -6.24 -11.61
N ARG A 20 17.76 -5.65 -12.67
CA ARG A 20 19.07 -4.96 -12.65
C ARG A 20 20.19 -5.80 -12.03
N LYS A 21 20.27 -7.09 -12.39
CA LYS A 21 21.29 -8.03 -11.90
C LYS A 21 22.71 -7.48 -11.99
N ASN A 22 23.01 -6.74 -13.05
CA ASN A 22 24.33 -6.16 -13.30
C ASN A 22 24.62 -4.88 -12.48
N THR A 23 23.62 -4.28 -11.84
CA THR A 23 23.77 -3.03 -11.10
C THR A 23 23.69 -3.23 -9.59
N TYR A 24 22.80 -4.09 -9.12
CA TYR A 24 22.51 -4.29 -7.68
C TYR A 24 22.59 -5.76 -7.24
N GLY A 25 23.21 -6.62 -8.04
CA GLY A 25 23.39 -8.04 -7.70
C GLY A 25 22.15 -8.92 -7.86
N GLY A 26 20.98 -8.37 -8.11
CA GLY A 26 19.72 -9.07 -8.38
C GLY A 26 19.33 -10.11 -7.33
N ILE A 27 18.36 -9.79 -6.50
CA ILE A 27 17.81 -10.74 -5.53
C ILE A 27 16.74 -11.57 -6.23
N SER A 28 16.85 -12.89 -6.18
CA SER A 28 15.86 -13.80 -6.76
C SER A 28 14.55 -13.77 -5.96
N THR A 29 13.41 -14.07 -6.62
CA THR A 29 12.08 -14.06 -5.98
C THR A 29 12.01 -14.93 -4.73
N ASN A 30 12.62 -16.11 -4.76
CA ASN A 30 12.65 -17.06 -3.64
C ASN A 30 13.57 -16.67 -2.47
N LYS A 31 14.45 -15.69 -2.64
CA LYS A 31 15.34 -15.17 -1.58
C LYS A 31 14.95 -13.75 -1.16
N TYR A 32 13.97 -13.15 -1.82
CA TYR A 32 13.65 -11.74 -1.63
C TYR A 32 13.13 -11.46 -0.22
N VAL A 33 12.27 -12.29 0.28
CA VAL A 33 11.70 -12.16 1.63
C VAL A 33 12.81 -12.20 2.68
N ASP A 34 13.63 -13.24 2.68
CA ASP A 34 14.73 -13.40 3.64
C ASP A 34 15.73 -12.23 3.57
N TRP A 35 15.99 -11.73 2.36
CA TRP A 35 16.86 -10.57 2.17
C TRP A 35 16.26 -9.28 2.73
N PHE A 36 14.96 -9.06 2.58
CA PHE A 36 14.32 -7.81 2.99
C PHE A 36 13.95 -7.77 4.48
N LEU A 37 13.70 -8.92 5.11
CA LEU A 37 13.26 -8.96 6.52
C LEU A 37 14.23 -8.30 7.51
N PRO A 38 15.57 -8.46 7.42
CA PRO A 38 16.49 -7.71 8.29
C PRO A 38 16.41 -6.19 8.06
N ILE A 39 16.23 -5.75 6.82
CA ILE A 39 16.04 -4.35 6.47
C ILE A 39 14.73 -3.85 7.08
N SER A 40 13.66 -4.61 6.91
CA SER A 40 12.35 -4.31 7.48
C SER A 40 12.37 -4.18 9.00
N ALA A 41 13.11 -5.04 9.69
CA ALA A 41 13.29 -4.96 11.14
C ALA A 41 13.98 -3.66 11.57
N GLU A 42 15.00 -3.22 10.82
CA GLU A 42 15.68 -1.96 11.08
C GLU A 42 14.79 -0.75 10.79
N LEU A 43 14.00 -0.80 9.71
CA LEU A 43 13.00 0.23 9.41
C LEU A 43 11.94 0.31 10.51
N LEU A 44 11.51 -0.85 11.04
CA LEU A 44 10.59 -0.91 12.17
C LEU A 44 11.21 -0.28 13.42
N ARG A 45 12.48 -0.53 13.72
CA ARG A 45 13.18 0.05 14.86
C ARG A 45 13.18 1.58 14.82
N VAL A 46 13.60 2.16 13.68
CA VAL A 46 13.80 3.61 13.55
C VAL A 46 12.51 4.41 13.34
N LEU A 47 11.45 3.80 12.81
CA LEU A 47 10.19 4.49 12.59
C LEU A 47 9.54 4.86 13.93
N LYS A 48 8.99 6.06 14.05
CA LYS A 48 8.20 6.50 15.21
C LYS A 48 6.92 5.66 15.38
N PRO A 49 6.38 5.52 16.59
CA PRO A 49 5.10 4.84 16.83
C PRO A 49 3.93 5.42 16.02
N THR A 50 3.97 6.73 15.72
CA THR A 50 2.97 7.44 14.92
C THR A 50 3.38 7.62 13.46
N GLY A 51 4.53 7.08 13.08
CA GLY A 51 5.10 7.21 11.74
C GLY A 51 4.47 6.26 10.72
N THR A 52 4.79 6.51 9.45
CA THR A 52 4.30 5.73 8.31
C THR A 52 5.46 5.22 7.45
N PHE A 53 5.37 3.98 7.04
CA PHE A 53 6.26 3.39 6.05
C PHE A 53 5.51 3.07 4.77
N ILE A 54 5.97 3.61 3.63
CA ILE A 54 5.45 3.33 2.28
C ILE A 54 6.49 2.53 1.51
N LEU A 55 6.12 1.33 1.12
CA LEU A 55 6.92 0.44 0.31
C LEU A 55 6.37 0.39 -1.11
N ASN A 56 7.11 0.96 -2.08
CA ASN A 56 6.80 0.78 -3.48
C ASN A 56 7.43 -0.52 -3.98
N ILE A 57 6.61 -1.46 -4.41
CA ILE A 57 7.07 -2.79 -4.81
C ILE A 57 6.12 -3.39 -5.86
N LYS A 58 6.63 -4.32 -6.65
CA LYS A 58 5.85 -5.00 -7.70
C LYS A 58 6.28 -6.45 -7.84
N GLU A 59 5.31 -7.30 -8.09
CA GLU A 59 5.54 -8.70 -8.43
C GLU A 59 6.25 -8.85 -9.79
N LYS A 60 7.10 -9.85 -9.89
CA LYS A 60 7.66 -10.30 -11.15
C LYS A 60 6.74 -11.34 -11.80
N VAL A 61 6.66 -11.33 -13.10
CA VAL A 61 6.11 -12.46 -13.88
C VAL A 61 7.27 -13.34 -14.34
N GLN A 62 7.21 -14.62 -14.01
CA GLN A 62 8.19 -15.61 -14.36
C GLN A 62 7.48 -16.86 -14.86
N ASN A 63 7.91 -17.42 -16.00
CA ASN A 63 7.29 -18.59 -16.61
C ASN A 63 5.75 -18.47 -16.83
N GLY A 64 5.28 -17.27 -17.15
CA GLY A 64 3.84 -17.00 -17.38
C GLY A 64 3.01 -16.75 -16.13
N GLU A 65 3.57 -16.87 -14.93
CA GLU A 65 2.91 -16.72 -13.65
C GLU A 65 3.46 -15.52 -12.86
N ARG A 66 2.60 -14.84 -12.09
CA ARG A 66 3.04 -13.83 -11.12
C ARG A 66 3.62 -14.51 -9.90
N SER A 67 4.82 -14.08 -9.51
CA SER A 67 5.44 -14.54 -8.27
C SER A 67 4.68 -14.01 -7.04
N THR A 68 4.67 -14.79 -5.99
CA THR A 68 3.97 -14.48 -4.72
C THR A 68 4.84 -13.74 -3.72
N TYR A 69 6.10 -13.46 -4.03
CA TYR A 69 7.07 -12.93 -3.07
C TYR A 69 6.62 -11.64 -2.37
N VAL A 70 5.82 -10.77 -3.04
CA VAL A 70 5.30 -9.55 -2.41
C VAL A 70 4.25 -9.87 -1.37
N LEU A 71 3.36 -10.84 -1.65
CA LEU A 71 2.35 -11.30 -0.70
C LEU A 71 2.99 -11.99 0.51
N GLU A 72 3.98 -12.84 0.27
CA GLU A 72 4.77 -13.50 1.31
C GLU A 72 5.51 -12.47 2.17
N LEU A 73 6.12 -11.45 1.56
CA LEU A 73 6.77 -10.36 2.27
C LEU A 73 5.80 -9.62 3.21
N ILE A 74 4.59 -9.30 2.74
CA ILE A 74 3.56 -8.67 3.58
C ILE A 74 3.25 -9.54 4.80
N LEU A 75 3.08 -10.85 4.61
CA LEU A 75 2.76 -11.77 5.69
C LEU A 75 3.91 -11.87 6.71
N GLU A 76 5.15 -11.96 6.25
CA GLU A 76 6.32 -12.05 7.13
C GLU A 76 6.60 -10.73 7.86
N MET A 77 6.45 -9.57 7.20
CA MET A 77 6.55 -8.27 7.86
C MET A 77 5.50 -8.12 8.97
N ARG A 78 4.28 -8.62 8.76
CA ARG A 78 3.25 -8.63 9.83
C ARG A 78 3.68 -9.45 11.04
N LYS A 79 4.40 -10.55 10.87
CA LYS A 79 4.97 -11.33 11.99
C LYS A 79 6.05 -10.56 12.75
N GLN A 80 6.75 -9.64 12.08
CA GLN A 80 7.69 -8.71 12.74
C GLN A 80 7.01 -7.62 13.59
N GLY A 81 5.69 -7.45 13.47
CA GLY A 81 4.93 -6.44 14.20
C GLY A 81 4.41 -5.27 13.35
N TRP A 82 4.63 -5.28 12.04
CA TRP A 82 4.02 -4.30 11.15
C TRP A 82 2.51 -4.49 11.05
N LEU A 83 1.77 -3.40 11.04
CA LEU A 83 0.38 -3.36 10.62
C LEU A 83 0.34 -2.95 9.14
N TRP A 84 -0.13 -3.82 8.27
CA TRP A 84 -0.45 -3.45 6.89
C TRP A 84 -1.79 -2.71 6.90
N THR A 85 -1.75 -1.38 6.79
CA THR A 85 -2.89 -0.51 7.06
C THR A 85 -3.59 -0.05 5.80
N GLU A 86 -2.87 0.10 4.67
CA GLU A 86 -3.46 0.55 3.42
C GLU A 86 -2.62 0.08 2.23
N GLU A 87 -3.23 0.09 1.05
CA GLU A 87 -2.58 -0.17 -0.22
C GLU A 87 -3.07 0.83 -1.27
N PHE A 88 -2.12 1.53 -1.91
CA PHE A 88 -2.41 2.42 -3.02
C PHE A 88 -1.86 1.86 -4.31
N ILE A 89 -2.49 2.23 -5.43
CA ILE A 89 -2.07 1.87 -6.76
C ILE A 89 -1.38 3.06 -7.40
N TRP A 90 -0.10 2.93 -7.71
CA TRP A 90 0.59 3.89 -8.55
C TRP A 90 0.33 3.57 -10.02
N HIS A 91 -0.65 4.25 -10.62
CA HIS A 91 -0.93 4.13 -12.04
C HIS A 91 0.12 4.86 -12.87
N LYS A 92 0.70 4.16 -13.85
CA LYS A 92 1.70 4.70 -14.78
C LYS A 92 1.03 5.07 -16.11
N LYS A 93 1.04 6.35 -16.48
CA LYS A 93 0.58 6.80 -17.80
C LYS A 93 1.41 6.16 -18.93
N ASN A 94 2.73 6.05 -18.72
CA ASN A 94 3.67 5.44 -19.64
C ASN A 94 4.23 4.16 -19.02
N CYS A 95 3.71 3.02 -19.42
CA CYS A 95 4.27 1.73 -19.04
C CYS A 95 5.35 1.29 -20.05
N TYR A 96 6.28 0.43 -19.59
CA TYR A 96 7.35 -0.08 -20.44
C TYR A 96 6.76 -0.73 -21.70
N PRO A 97 7.25 -0.34 -22.90
CA PRO A 97 6.76 -0.93 -24.14
C PRO A 97 7.16 -2.41 -24.19
N GLY A 98 6.20 -3.26 -24.46
CA GLY A 98 6.40 -4.69 -24.58
C GLY A 98 5.18 -5.33 -25.24
N LYS A 99 5.40 -6.41 -25.96
CA LYS A 99 4.35 -7.21 -26.56
C LYS A 99 4.48 -8.64 -26.04
N TRP A 100 3.48 -9.06 -25.32
CA TRP A 100 3.38 -10.43 -24.81
C TRP A 100 2.15 -11.08 -25.43
N PRO A 101 2.22 -12.36 -25.84
CA PRO A 101 1.12 -13.00 -26.55
C PRO A 101 -0.11 -13.25 -25.67
N ASN A 102 0.06 -13.35 -24.35
CA ASN A 102 -0.96 -13.84 -23.43
C ASN A 102 -1.15 -12.97 -22.18
N ARG A 103 -0.67 -11.72 -22.18
CA ARG A 103 -0.92 -10.79 -21.08
C ARG A 103 -0.88 -9.33 -21.53
N PHE A 104 -1.55 -8.47 -20.78
CA PHE A 104 -1.50 -7.03 -20.96
C PHE A 104 -0.25 -6.42 -20.32
N ARG A 105 0.04 -5.15 -20.67
CA ARG A 105 1.12 -4.38 -20.04
C ARG A 105 0.79 -4.10 -18.57
N ASP A 106 1.81 -4.14 -17.76
CA ASP A 106 1.70 -3.73 -16.36
C ASP A 106 1.78 -2.21 -16.25
N ALA A 107 0.65 -1.56 -16.05
CA ALA A 107 0.54 -0.11 -15.96
C ALA A 107 0.44 0.40 -14.52
N TRP A 108 0.74 -0.41 -13.51
CA TRP A 108 0.64 -0.02 -12.11
C TRP A 108 1.67 -0.72 -11.23
N GLU A 109 1.92 -0.13 -10.06
CA GLU A 109 2.75 -0.69 -8.98
C GLU A 109 2.02 -0.53 -7.65
N ARG A 110 2.37 -1.34 -6.67
CA ARG A 110 1.85 -1.27 -5.32
C ARG A 110 2.59 -0.23 -4.50
N LEU A 111 1.87 0.57 -3.75
CA LEU A 111 2.38 1.35 -2.65
C LEU A 111 1.76 0.80 -1.37
N LEU A 112 2.50 -0.06 -0.69
CA LEU A 112 2.05 -0.71 0.54
C LEU A 112 2.33 0.20 1.71
N GLN A 113 1.31 0.52 2.50
CA GLN A 113 1.48 1.29 3.72
C GLN A 113 1.54 0.38 4.94
N PHE A 114 2.56 0.61 5.74
CA PHE A 114 2.77 -0.07 7.02
C PHE A 114 2.92 0.94 8.15
N ASN A 115 2.38 0.58 9.32
CA ASN A 115 2.48 1.38 10.54
C ASN A 115 2.80 0.47 11.73
N LYS A 116 3.37 1.04 12.81
CA LYS A 116 3.57 0.32 14.08
C LYS A 116 2.28 0.17 14.87
N ASN A 117 1.45 1.20 14.87
CA ASN A 117 0.25 1.32 15.69
C ASN A 117 -0.98 1.56 14.83
N LYS A 118 -2.16 1.25 15.37
CA LYS A 118 -3.45 1.59 14.75
C LYS A 118 -3.72 3.09 14.67
N LYS A 119 -3.11 3.87 15.59
CA LYS A 119 -3.17 5.34 15.57
C LYS A 119 -1.84 5.87 15.06
N PHE A 120 -1.85 6.52 13.92
CA PHE A 120 -0.71 7.16 13.27
C PHE A 120 -1.11 8.52 12.71
N ASN A 121 -0.14 9.36 12.40
CA ASN A 121 -0.39 10.69 11.86
C ASN A 121 -0.89 10.58 10.41
N MET A 122 -2.07 11.13 10.15
CA MET A 122 -2.65 11.18 8.81
C MET A 122 -3.40 12.50 8.63
N TYR A 123 -3.06 13.24 7.59
CA TYR A 123 -3.60 14.57 7.28
C TYR A 123 -4.44 14.49 6.00
N GLN A 124 -5.64 13.90 6.10
CA GLN A 124 -6.54 13.66 4.96
C GLN A 124 -6.94 14.96 4.26
N GLU A 125 -7.08 16.04 5.02
CA GLU A 125 -7.46 17.37 4.52
C GLU A 125 -6.56 17.87 3.40
N SER A 126 -5.26 17.49 3.45
CA SER A 126 -4.27 17.90 2.44
C SER A 126 -4.52 17.36 1.04
N VAL A 127 -5.33 16.32 0.91
CA VAL A 127 -5.62 15.64 -0.36
C VAL A 127 -7.11 15.61 -0.69
N MET A 128 -7.95 16.20 0.14
CA MET A 128 -9.38 16.26 -0.11
C MET A 128 -9.69 17.14 -1.32
N VAL A 129 -10.61 16.67 -2.15
CA VAL A 129 -11.16 17.42 -3.27
C VAL A 129 -12.63 17.76 -2.99
N PRO A 130 -13.17 18.85 -3.60
CA PRO A 130 -14.57 19.19 -3.44
C PRO A 130 -15.47 18.01 -3.80
N THR A 131 -16.51 17.80 -3.00
CA THR A 131 -17.50 16.75 -3.22
C THR A 131 -18.20 16.95 -4.58
N GLY A 132 -18.18 15.93 -5.42
CA GLY A 132 -18.84 15.95 -6.72
C GLY A 132 -20.37 16.09 -6.61
N ASP A 133 -21.02 16.56 -7.67
CA ASP A 133 -22.45 16.86 -7.68
C ASP A 133 -23.32 15.62 -7.43
N TRP A 134 -22.88 14.45 -7.89
CA TRP A 134 -23.53 13.18 -7.58
C TRP A 134 -23.61 12.90 -6.08
N ALA A 135 -22.49 13.10 -5.36
CA ALA A 135 -22.45 12.88 -3.92
C ALA A 135 -23.30 13.93 -3.18
N LYS A 136 -23.25 15.20 -3.61
CA LYS A 136 -24.11 16.28 -3.05
C LYS A 136 -25.59 15.94 -3.23
N SER A 137 -26.00 15.45 -4.40
CA SER A 137 -27.36 15.02 -4.68
C SER A 137 -27.81 13.85 -3.80
N ARG A 138 -26.93 12.83 -3.66
CA ARG A 138 -27.19 11.64 -2.85
C ARG A 138 -27.27 11.96 -1.35
N LEU A 139 -26.45 12.88 -0.86
CA LEU A 139 -26.47 13.32 0.54
C LEU A 139 -27.73 14.12 0.90
N LYS A 140 -28.35 14.82 -0.07
CA LYS A 140 -29.62 15.54 0.16
C LYS A 140 -30.81 14.59 0.33
N LYS A 141 -30.77 13.42 -0.34
CA LYS A 141 -31.86 12.42 -0.27
C LYS A 141 -31.25 11.02 -0.37
N LEU A 142 -31.03 10.40 0.78
CA LEU A 142 -30.61 9.01 0.84
C LEU A 142 -31.68 8.10 0.23
N SER A 143 -31.25 7.12 -0.59
CA SER A 143 -32.16 6.09 -1.08
C SER A 143 -32.66 5.22 0.09
N GLU A 144 -33.78 4.53 -0.09
CA GLU A 144 -34.31 3.59 0.91
C GLU A 144 -33.26 2.54 1.30
N THR A 145 -32.50 2.04 0.32
CA THR A 145 -31.42 1.10 0.55
C THR A 145 -30.30 1.69 1.42
N ASP A 146 -29.93 2.94 1.22
CA ASP A 146 -28.90 3.61 2.03
C ASP A 146 -29.42 3.87 3.45
N GLN A 147 -30.70 4.21 3.61
CA GLN A 147 -31.34 4.38 4.92
C GLN A 147 -31.38 3.05 5.70
N ILE A 148 -31.70 1.93 5.03
CA ILE A 148 -31.69 0.60 5.63
C ILE A 148 -30.26 0.22 6.07
N ARG A 149 -29.25 0.51 5.24
CA ARG A 149 -27.83 0.26 5.58
C ARG A 149 -27.38 1.10 6.76
N ASP A 150 -27.76 2.36 6.82
CA ASP A 150 -27.40 3.26 7.92
C ASP A 150 -28.07 2.83 9.24
N ASN A 151 -29.30 2.37 9.18
CA ASN A 151 -30.07 1.88 10.32
C ASN A 151 -29.63 0.48 10.78
N SER A 152 -29.11 -0.38 9.90
CA SER A 152 -28.74 -1.76 10.21
C SER A 152 -27.45 -1.90 11.03
N LYS A 153 -26.73 -0.82 11.31
CA LYS A 153 -25.42 -0.79 11.99
C LYS A 153 -24.35 -1.69 11.36
N VAL A 154 -24.64 -2.28 10.21
CA VAL A 154 -23.72 -3.10 9.44
C VAL A 154 -22.93 -2.19 8.52
N GLY A 155 -21.74 -1.85 8.92
CA GLY A 155 -20.84 -0.94 8.21
C GLY A 155 -20.94 0.49 8.76
N SER A 156 -19.90 0.90 9.40
CA SER A 156 -19.77 2.24 9.97
C SER A 156 -19.97 3.32 8.92
N GLY A 157 -21.12 3.98 8.98
CA GLY A 157 -21.21 5.37 8.67
C GLY A 157 -20.92 5.82 7.26
N PHE A 158 -21.66 5.37 6.26
CA PHE A 158 -21.67 6.10 4.98
C PHE A 158 -22.35 7.48 5.09
N GLY A 159 -23.04 7.76 6.18
CA GLY A 159 -23.79 9.00 6.42
C GLY A 159 -23.38 9.82 7.64
N LYS A 160 -22.78 9.18 8.65
CA LYS A 160 -22.58 9.83 9.97
C LYS A 160 -21.37 10.75 10.09
N ASN A 161 -20.40 10.69 9.17
CA ASN A 161 -19.19 11.49 9.21
C ASN A 161 -19.12 12.62 8.17
N ILE A 162 -20.22 12.89 7.47
CA ILE A 162 -20.25 13.91 6.39
C ILE A 162 -21.03 15.15 6.81
N SER A 163 -21.61 15.14 7.99
CA SER A 163 -22.43 16.24 8.51
C SER A 163 -21.78 17.07 9.64
N ASN A 164 -20.43 17.04 9.72
CA ASN A 164 -19.68 17.99 10.56
C ASN A 164 -18.68 18.77 9.72
#